data_447f5e50215200c19504f9938de8d2e3
#
_entry.id   447f5e50215200c19504f9938de8d2e3
#
_cell.length_a   1.000
_cell.length_b   1.000
_cell.length_c   1.000
_cell.angle_alpha   90.00
_cell.angle_beta   90.00
_cell.angle_gamma   90.00
#
_symmetry.space_group_name_H-M   'P 1'
#
loop_
_entity.id
_entity.type
_entity.pdbx_description
1 polymer ?
#
loop_
_entity_poly.entity_id
_entity_poly.type
_entity_poly.pdbx_seq_one_letter_code
_entity_poly.pdbx_strand_id
1 'polypeptide(L)'
;MQSLGRLGGIALLLITLLLFAALPAWAVDWTQAQTVSVVASDYRFSPNQLSFRRGVAYRLHLENRGHELHEFTAPEFLKSARIRNPKVLNADQTEVLIHPGEAKDLYFVPKVAGQYPLICGDHDWAGMTGGITVE
;
A
#
# COMPACT_ATOMS: atom_id res chain seq x y z
N MET A 1 -81.93 -9.01 -25.50
CA MET A 1 -80.90 -8.04 -25.93
C MET A 1 -79.76 -8.14 -24.97
N GLN A 2 -78.67 -8.62 -25.51
CA GLN A 2 -77.51 -9.01 -24.68
C GLN A 2 -76.52 -7.82 -24.51
N SER A 3 -76.16 -7.45 -23.29
CA SER A 3 -75.12 -6.49 -23.02
C SER A 3 -73.78 -7.22 -22.79
N LEU A 4 -72.82 -6.99 -23.67
CA LEU A 4 -71.48 -7.49 -23.58
C LEU A 4 -70.68 -6.67 -22.52
N GLY A 5 -70.38 -7.32 -21.42
CA GLY A 5 -69.47 -6.77 -20.40
C GLY A 5 -68.03 -6.75 -20.93
N ARG A 6 -67.39 -5.58 -20.92
CA ARG A 6 -65.97 -5.41 -21.20
C ARG A 6 -65.16 -5.80 -19.94
N LEU A 7 -64.47 -6.89 -20.01
CA LEU A 7 -63.45 -7.26 -19.05
C LEU A 7 -62.20 -6.38 -19.30
N GLY A 8 -62.01 -5.41 -18.42
CA GLY A 8 -60.78 -4.63 -18.38
C GLY A 8 -59.66 -5.45 -17.74
N GLY A 9 -58.72 -5.91 -18.55
CA GLY A 9 -57.52 -6.56 -18.07
C GLY A 9 -56.55 -5.54 -17.44
N ILE A 10 -56.32 -5.66 -16.15
CA ILE A 10 -55.31 -4.93 -15.46
C ILE A 10 -53.97 -5.66 -15.74
N ALA A 11 -53.16 -5.07 -16.60
CA ALA A 11 -51.79 -5.54 -16.81
C ALA A 11 -50.92 -5.15 -15.59
N LEU A 12 -50.59 -6.13 -14.77
CA LEU A 12 -49.67 -5.96 -13.63
C LEU A 12 -48.24 -5.90 -14.20
N LEU A 13 -47.70 -4.69 -14.28
CA LEU A 13 -46.28 -4.45 -14.62
C LEU A 13 -45.43 -4.85 -13.39
N LEU A 14 -44.88 -6.06 -13.43
CA LEU A 14 -43.86 -6.49 -12.49
C LEU A 14 -42.54 -5.78 -12.82
N ILE A 15 -42.25 -4.68 -12.11
CA ILE A 15 -40.95 -4.04 -12.14
C ILE A 15 -40.02 -4.91 -11.31
N THR A 16 -39.25 -5.78 -11.97
CA THR A 16 -38.15 -6.49 -11.35
C THR A 16 -37.00 -5.51 -11.06
N LEU A 17 -36.91 -5.05 -9.82
CA LEU A 17 -35.81 -4.25 -9.31
C LEU A 17 -34.59 -5.18 -9.23
N LEU A 18 -33.69 -5.12 -10.25
CA LEU A 18 -32.39 -5.75 -10.22
C LEU A 18 -31.55 -5.01 -9.17
N LEU A 19 -31.51 -5.54 -7.93
CA LEU A 19 -30.55 -5.19 -6.94
C LEU A 19 -29.16 -5.61 -7.43
N PHE A 20 -28.44 -4.68 -8.05
CA PHE A 20 -27.01 -4.83 -8.22
C PHE A 20 -26.39 -4.82 -6.82
N ALA A 21 -26.18 -6.01 -6.26
CA ALA A 21 -25.32 -6.15 -5.10
C ALA A 21 -23.92 -5.72 -5.53
N ALA A 22 -23.51 -4.52 -5.14
CA ALA A 22 -22.12 -4.10 -5.28
C ALA A 22 -21.28 -5.13 -4.52
N LEU A 23 -20.48 -5.91 -5.26
CA LEU A 23 -19.52 -6.82 -4.66
C LEU A 23 -18.63 -5.99 -3.73
N PRO A 24 -18.42 -6.41 -2.49
CA PRO A 24 -17.58 -5.68 -1.56
C PRO A 24 -16.21 -5.53 -2.20
N ALA A 25 -15.73 -4.29 -2.34
CA ALA A 25 -14.35 -4.04 -2.69
C ALA A 25 -13.50 -4.82 -1.65
N TRP A 26 -12.79 -5.84 -2.09
CA TRP A 26 -12.05 -6.76 -1.22
C TRP A 26 -11.16 -5.93 -0.30
N ALA A 27 -11.52 -5.92 0.98
CA ALA A 27 -10.71 -5.28 1.99
C ALA A 27 -9.34 -6.00 2.01
N VAL A 28 -8.24 -5.23 2.03
CA VAL A 28 -6.90 -5.82 2.10
C VAL A 28 -6.79 -6.61 3.41
N ASP A 29 -6.49 -7.91 3.30
CA ASP A 29 -6.21 -8.74 4.47
C ASP A 29 -4.78 -8.50 4.93
N TRP A 30 -4.62 -7.61 5.89
CA TRP A 30 -3.31 -7.26 6.44
C TRP A 30 -2.71 -8.37 7.31
N THR A 31 -3.48 -9.38 7.71
CA THR A 31 -2.94 -10.53 8.44
C THR A 31 -2.11 -11.43 7.54
N GLN A 32 -2.32 -11.35 6.23
CA GLN A 32 -1.58 -12.07 5.19
C GLN A 32 -0.46 -11.21 4.56
N ALA A 33 -0.15 -10.05 5.12
CA ALA A 33 0.91 -9.20 4.61
C ALA A 33 2.26 -9.93 4.59
N GLN A 34 2.93 -9.90 3.44
CA GLN A 34 4.27 -10.50 3.29
C GLN A 34 5.30 -9.62 4.00
N THR A 35 6.13 -10.21 4.86
CA THR A 35 7.16 -9.46 5.57
C THR A 35 8.44 -9.39 4.74
N VAL A 36 8.94 -8.17 4.57
CA VAL A 36 10.27 -7.87 4.04
C VAL A 36 11.02 -7.08 5.10
N SER A 37 12.21 -7.56 5.47
CA SER A 37 13.05 -6.92 6.50
C SER A 37 14.21 -6.20 5.86
N VAL A 38 14.49 -4.97 6.32
CA VAL A 38 15.65 -4.17 5.94
C VAL A 38 16.35 -3.69 7.20
N VAL A 39 17.63 -3.95 7.27
CA VAL A 39 18.50 -3.43 8.32
C VAL A 39 19.25 -2.22 7.79
N ALA A 40 19.10 -1.09 8.47
CA ALA A 40 19.95 0.08 8.29
C ALA A 40 21.16 -0.03 9.26
N SER A 41 22.33 0.19 8.76
CA SER A 41 23.57 0.33 9.53
C SER A 41 24.42 1.43 8.89
N ASP A 42 25.46 1.87 9.55
CA ASP A 42 26.32 2.96 9.09
C ASP A 42 27.24 2.48 7.95
N TYR A 43 27.08 2.78 6.72
CA TYR A 43 26.11 3.63 6.00
C TYR A 43 25.48 2.82 4.86
N ARG A 44 24.60 1.89 5.15
CA ARG A 44 24.01 1.00 4.15
C ARG A 44 22.65 0.46 4.56
N PHE A 45 21.85 0.10 3.57
CA PHE A 45 20.69 -0.78 3.73
C PHE A 45 21.05 -2.23 3.39
N SER A 46 20.50 -3.18 4.13
CA SER A 46 20.67 -4.60 3.85
C SER A 46 19.32 -5.35 3.96
N PRO A 47 18.75 -5.84 2.86
CA PRO A 47 19.17 -5.61 1.48
C PRO A 47 18.97 -4.17 1.03
N ASN A 48 19.68 -3.73 -0.02
CA ASN A 48 19.52 -2.41 -0.62
C ASN A 48 18.73 -2.45 -1.95
N GLN A 49 18.37 -3.63 -2.44
CA GLN A 49 17.48 -3.82 -3.58
C GLN A 49 16.25 -4.57 -3.11
N LEU A 50 15.08 -3.95 -3.27
CA LEU A 50 13.81 -4.48 -2.82
C LEU A 50 12.91 -4.73 -4.03
N SER A 51 12.18 -5.84 -4.00
CA SER A 51 11.21 -6.18 -5.04
C SER A 51 9.84 -6.44 -4.43
N PHE A 52 8.83 -5.82 -5.00
CA PHE A 52 7.45 -5.96 -4.57
C PHE A 52 6.55 -6.26 -5.77
N ARG A 53 5.44 -6.93 -5.52
CA ARG A 53 4.38 -7.15 -6.53
C ARG A 53 3.25 -6.15 -6.32
N ARG A 54 2.80 -5.55 -7.40
CA ARG A 54 1.64 -4.67 -7.40
C ARG A 54 0.41 -5.39 -6.85
N GLY A 55 -0.34 -4.72 -5.97
CA GLY A 55 -1.57 -5.23 -5.38
C GLY A 55 -1.40 -6.19 -4.21
N VAL A 56 -0.18 -6.59 -3.87
CA VAL A 56 0.12 -7.46 -2.74
C VAL A 56 0.36 -6.63 -1.47
N ALA A 57 -0.18 -7.09 -0.34
CA ALA A 57 0.05 -6.45 0.95
C ALA A 57 1.42 -6.83 1.53
N TYR A 58 2.17 -5.83 1.99
CA TYR A 58 3.48 -6.01 2.61
C TYR A 58 3.55 -5.37 3.99
N ARG A 59 4.37 -5.98 4.84
CA ARG A 59 4.94 -5.41 6.06
C ARG A 59 6.43 -5.20 5.81
N LEU A 60 6.86 -3.96 5.68
CA LEU A 60 8.27 -3.60 5.65
C LEU A 60 8.74 -3.39 7.10
N HIS A 61 9.58 -4.30 7.57
CA HIS A 61 10.20 -4.21 8.87
C HIS A 61 11.56 -3.53 8.74
N LEU A 62 11.67 -2.33 9.27
CA LEU A 62 12.88 -1.52 9.23
C LEU A 62 13.54 -1.55 10.62
N GLU A 63 14.80 -1.92 10.68
CA GLU A 63 15.58 -1.96 11.92
C GLU A 63 16.88 -1.16 11.76
N ASN A 64 17.17 -0.27 12.70
CA ASN A 64 18.44 0.46 12.72
C ASN A 64 19.41 -0.21 13.72
N ARG A 65 20.46 -0.85 13.18
CA ARG A 65 21.57 -1.45 13.94
C ARG A 65 22.83 -0.60 13.91
N GLY A 66 22.74 0.61 13.34
CA GLY A 66 23.84 1.59 13.33
C GLY A 66 23.86 2.45 14.59
N HIS A 67 24.75 3.44 14.60
CA HIS A 67 24.94 4.37 15.70
C HIS A 67 24.30 5.74 15.45
N GLU A 68 23.86 5.99 14.24
CA GLU A 68 23.27 7.25 13.79
C GLU A 68 21.80 7.07 13.40
N LEU A 69 21.05 8.18 13.31
CA LEU A 69 19.73 8.22 12.72
C LEU A 69 19.82 7.82 11.25
N HIS A 70 18.97 6.93 10.82
CA HIS A 70 18.83 6.58 9.41
C HIS A 70 17.40 6.81 8.93
N GLU A 71 17.28 7.07 7.63
CA GLU A 71 16.03 7.40 6.97
C GLU A 71 15.80 6.46 5.79
N PHE A 72 14.66 5.81 5.78
CA PHE A 72 14.19 5.10 4.60
C PHE A 72 13.42 6.10 3.73
N THR A 73 14.13 6.79 2.85
CA THR A 73 13.60 7.88 2.02
C THR A 73 13.31 7.37 0.61
N ALA A 74 12.05 7.33 0.23
CA ALA A 74 11.58 6.86 -1.08
C ALA A 74 10.29 7.59 -1.49
N PRO A 75 10.33 8.90 -1.78
CA PRO A 75 9.14 9.74 -1.94
C PRO A 75 8.19 9.24 -3.03
N GLU A 76 8.69 8.92 -4.21
CA GLU A 76 7.88 8.48 -5.35
C GLU A 76 7.20 7.15 -5.08
N PHE A 77 7.93 6.21 -4.47
CA PHE A 77 7.38 4.91 -4.07
C PHE A 77 6.28 5.07 -3.02
N LEU A 78 6.55 5.79 -1.94
CA LEU A 78 5.61 5.97 -0.83
C LEU A 78 4.34 6.68 -1.27
N LYS A 79 4.44 7.70 -2.14
CA LYS A 79 3.29 8.40 -2.71
C LYS A 79 2.48 7.54 -3.69
N SER A 80 3.11 6.57 -4.35
CA SER A 80 2.46 5.67 -5.30
C SER A 80 1.78 4.47 -4.64
N ALA A 81 2.04 4.21 -3.35
CA ALA A 81 1.52 3.07 -2.60
C ALA A 81 0.31 3.44 -1.74
N ARG A 82 -0.53 2.44 -1.44
CA ARG A 82 -1.56 2.56 -0.40
C ARG A 82 -0.93 2.24 0.95
N ILE A 83 -0.78 3.23 1.81
CA ILE A 83 -0.22 3.07 3.15
C ILE A 83 -1.35 2.81 4.17
N ARG A 84 -1.17 1.82 5.03
CA ARG A 84 -2.11 1.48 6.10
C ARG A 84 -1.91 2.34 7.35
N ASN A 85 -0.64 2.56 7.71
CA ASN A 85 -0.25 3.23 8.97
C ASN A 85 0.62 4.48 8.70
N PRO A 86 0.06 5.52 8.06
CA PRO A 86 0.82 6.70 7.62
C PRO A 86 1.50 7.48 8.76
N LYS A 87 1.07 7.26 10.01
CA LYS A 87 1.69 7.90 11.17
C LYS A 87 3.15 7.48 11.41
N VAL A 88 3.62 6.41 10.76
CA VAL A 88 5.02 5.96 10.84
C VAL A 88 5.94 6.78 9.93
N LEU A 89 5.35 7.44 8.94
CA LEU A 89 6.05 8.33 8.02
C LEU A 89 6.23 9.73 8.62
N ASN A 90 7.19 10.49 8.07
CA ASN A 90 7.29 11.92 8.33
C ASN A 90 6.05 12.69 7.83
N ALA A 91 5.96 13.98 8.15
CA ALA A 91 4.80 14.82 7.79
C ALA A 91 4.53 14.88 6.28
N ASP A 92 5.59 14.86 5.46
CA ASP A 92 5.51 14.94 4.01
C ASP A 92 5.25 13.57 3.35
N GLN A 93 5.21 12.49 4.15
CA GLN A 93 5.04 11.11 3.71
C GLN A 93 6.11 10.65 2.70
N THR A 94 7.33 11.08 2.89
CA THR A 94 8.46 10.79 2.01
C THR A 94 9.47 9.81 2.58
N GLU A 95 9.41 9.54 3.90
CA GLU A 95 10.40 8.73 4.59
C GLU A 95 9.93 8.17 5.93
N VAL A 96 10.62 7.15 6.40
CA VAL A 96 10.55 6.62 7.77
C VAL A 96 11.87 6.90 8.45
N LEU A 97 11.84 7.67 9.56
CA LEU A 97 13.01 7.91 10.41
C LEU A 97 13.16 6.77 11.41
N ILE A 98 14.40 6.28 11.58
CA ILE A 98 14.68 5.13 12.46
C ILE A 98 15.89 5.47 13.32
N HIS A 99 15.66 5.71 14.62
CA HIS A 99 16.73 6.00 15.58
C HIS A 99 17.59 4.76 15.86
N PRO A 100 18.84 4.92 16.32
CA PRO A 100 19.68 3.79 16.72
C PRO A 100 18.97 2.84 17.68
N GLY A 101 18.97 1.53 17.37
CA GLY A 101 18.30 0.50 18.15
C GLY A 101 16.77 0.42 17.97
N GLU A 102 16.20 1.29 17.16
CA GLU A 102 14.75 1.31 16.87
C GLU A 102 14.39 0.36 15.73
N ALA A 103 13.18 -0.18 15.79
CA ALA A 103 12.55 -0.87 14.67
C ALA A 103 11.16 -0.29 14.41
N LYS A 104 10.78 -0.17 13.13
CA LYS A 104 9.48 0.31 12.69
C LYS A 104 8.89 -0.58 11.60
N ASP A 105 7.59 -0.71 11.60
CA ASP A 105 6.84 -1.45 10.60
C ASP A 105 6.02 -0.50 9.74
N LEU A 106 6.21 -0.57 8.43
CA LEU A 106 5.38 0.10 7.44
C LEU A 106 4.52 -0.93 6.71
N TYR A 107 3.21 -0.78 6.76
CA TYR A 107 2.26 -1.63 6.03
C TYR A 107 1.76 -0.92 4.79
N PHE A 108 1.90 -1.55 3.62
CA PHE A 108 1.52 -0.94 2.36
C PHE A 108 1.13 -1.96 1.28
N VAL A 109 0.46 -1.46 0.25
CA VAL A 109 0.19 -2.16 -1.01
C VAL A 109 0.75 -1.31 -2.15
N PRO A 110 1.75 -1.79 -2.91
CA PRO A 110 2.24 -1.11 -4.10
C PRO A 110 1.12 -1.02 -5.16
N LYS A 111 0.96 0.15 -5.79
CA LYS A 111 -0.12 0.37 -6.77
C LYS A 111 0.39 0.59 -8.19
N VAL A 112 1.60 1.09 -8.34
CA VAL A 112 2.18 1.48 -9.63
C VAL A 112 3.47 0.69 -9.85
N ALA A 113 3.54 -0.04 -10.96
CA ALA A 113 4.76 -0.74 -11.38
C ALA A 113 5.84 0.28 -11.77
N GLY A 114 7.08 -0.05 -11.51
CA GLY A 114 8.21 0.81 -11.84
C GLY A 114 9.44 0.56 -10.99
N GLN A 115 10.46 1.37 -11.22
CA GLN A 115 11.68 1.39 -10.43
C GLN A 115 11.77 2.72 -9.69
N TYR A 116 12.07 2.65 -8.41
CA TYR A 116 12.07 3.80 -7.52
C TYR A 116 13.40 3.88 -6.78
N PRO A 117 13.99 5.08 -6.65
CA PRO A 117 15.17 5.26 -5.82
C PRO A 117 14.85 5.11 -4.33
N LEU A 118 15.81 4.56 -3.60
CA LEU A 118 15.85 4.50 -2.15
C LEU A 118 17.14 5.16 -1.69
N ILE A 119 17.06 6.11 -0.77
CA ILE A 119 18.24 6.74 -0.16
C ILE A 119 18.05 6.83 1.35
N CYS A 120 19.16 7.04 2.08
CA CYS A 120 19.11 7.67 3.38
C CYS A 120 19.39 9.17 3.18
N GLY A 121 18.45 10.04 3.55
CA GLY A 121 18.56 11.48 3.26
C GLY A 121 19.81 12.13 3.82
N ASP A 122 20.23 11.73 5.03
CA ASP A 122 21.40 12.26 5.71
C ASP A 122 22.72 11.60 5.27
N HIS A 123 22.68 10.40 4.64
CA HIS A 123 23.90 9.62 4.35
C HIS A 123 24.02 9.14 2.89
N ASP A 124 23.24 9.70 1.96
CA ASP A 124 23.34 9.37 0.54
C ASP A 124 24.72 9.71 -0.04
N TRP A 125 25.34 10.79 0.43
CA TRP A 125 26.71 11.17 0.10
C TRP A 125 27.76 10.11 0.49
N ALA A 126 27.46 9.26 1.46
CA ALA A 126 28.31 8.13 1.88
C ALA A 126 27.97 6.82 1.13
N GLY A 127 27.07 6.89 0.12
CA GLY A 127 26.64 5.74 -0.67
C GLY A 127 25.54 4.91 -0.01
N MET A 128 24.83 5.43 0.99
CA MET A 128 23.69 4.78 1.63
C MET A 128 22.45 4.90 0.74
N THR A 129 22.44 4.10 -0.32
CA THR A 129 21.43 4.11 -1.37
C THR A 129 20.97 2.71 -1.72
N GLY A 130 19.84 2.61 -2.41
CA GLY A 130 19.29 1.38 -2.90
C GLY A 130 18.25 1.60 -4.00
N GLY A 131 17.47 0.58 -4.27
CA GLY A 131 16.40 0.63 -5.25
C GLY A 131 15.19 -0.21 -4.84
N ILE A 132 14.04 0.18 -5.35
CA ILE A 132 12.78 -0.54 -5.17
C ILE A 132 12.20 -0.81 -6.55
N THR A 133 11.93 -2.08 -6.84
CA THR A 133 11.23 -2.50 -8.05
C THR A 133 9.82 -2.95 -7.70
N VAL A 134 8.81 -2.48 -8.43
CA VAL A 134 7.42 -2.95 -8.36
C VAL A 134 7.03 -3.55 -9.69
N GLU A 135 6.61 -4.82 -9.69
CA GLU A 135 6.15 -5.59 -10.85
C GLU A 135 4.63 -5.73 -10.91
#